data_c69fe91eb9f9b5f26f25708b36a6e3be
#
_entry.id   c69fe91eb9f9b5f26f25708b36a6e3be
#
_cell.length_a   1.000
_cell.length_b   1.000
_cell.length_c   1.000
_cell.angle_alpha   90.00
_cell.angle_beta   90.00
_cell.angle_gamma   90.00
#
_symmetry.space_group_name_H-M   'P 1'
#
loop_
_entity.id
_entity.type
_entity.pdbx_description
1 polymer ?
#
loop_
_entity_poly.entity_id
_entity_poly.type
_entity_poly.pdbx_seq_one_letter_code
_entity_poly.pdbx_strand_id
1 'polypeptide(L)'
;MRFSIVDRGDDNSKRVAETLKKKCIDIGWEYNDEKSEVIFSVGGDGTLLRAIHTYIDRLDEIQFVAIHTGNLGFFTDYTQDEVDHLVYDLKHNQPKIEEFNLLQMDLPQVNETLYALNEVRIESLAKTLVLDISIDDEFFESSQGSGICVSTQSGSTAVNRALKGAVVDPGLKVL
;
A
#
# COMPACT_ATOMS: atom_id res chain seq x y z
N MET A 1 -7.43 21.63 4.54
CA MET A 1 -7.06 20.23 4.25
C MET A 1 -7.60 19.35 5.36
N ARG A 2 -8.22 18.24 5.04
CA ARG A 2 -8.74 17.25 6.00
C ARG A 2 -7.87 16.01 5.97
N PHE A 3 -7.58 15.44 7.12
CA PHE A 3 -6.71 14.28 7.23
C PHE A 3 -7.23 13.25 8.22
N SER A 4 -6.76 12.03 8.05
CA SER A 4 -6.91 10.92 9.00
C SER A 4 -5.58 10.22 9.24
N ILE A 5 -5.53 9.36 10.24
CA ILE A 5 -4.32 8.62 10.61
C ILE A 5 -4.65 7.15 10.84
N VAL A 6 -3.88 6.27 10.22
CA VAL A 6 -3.87 4.84 10.47
C VAL A 6 -2.54 4.47 11.11
N ASP A 7 -2.53 4.11 12.38
CA ASP A 7 -1.31 3.70 13.09
C ASP A 7 -1.20 2.17 13.22
N ARG A 8 -0.01 1.64 13.46
CA ARG A 8 0.27 0.20 13.60
C ARG A 8 -0.41 -0.46 14.81
N GLY A 9 -0.78 0.33 15.81
CA GLY A 9 -1.47 -0.13 17.02
C GLY A 9 -0.58 -0.31 18.24
N ASP A 10 0.75 -0.27 18.10
CA ASP A 10 1.68 -0.29 19.23
C ASP A 10 1.85 1.11 19.86
N ASP A 11 2.37 1.14 21.09
CA ASP A 11 2.48 2.37 21.90
C ASP A 11 3.35 3.43 21.23
N ASN A 12 4.41 3.02 20.51
CA ASN A 12 5.29 3.96 19.84
C ASN A 12 4.57 4.62 18.65
N SER A 13 3.93 3.81 17.80
CA SER A 13 3.19 4.32 16.63
C SER A 13 2.02 5.21 17.03
N LYS A 14 1.29 4.85 18.11
CA LYS A 14 0.22 5.70 18.66
C LYS A 14 0.73 7.04 19.15
N ARG A 15 1.87 7.06 19.87
CA ARG A 15 2.49 8.31 20.35
C ARG A 15 2.89 9.22 19.19
N VAL A 16 3.47 8.66 18.13
CA VAL A 16 3.85 9.40 16.93
C VAL A 16 2.60 9.94 16.22
N ALA A 17 1.56 9.13 16.08
CA ALA A 17 0.28 9.51 15.49
C ALA A 17 -0.39 10.67 16.25
N GLU A 18 -0.44 10.61 17.59
CA GLU A 18 -0.98 11.70 18.41
C GLU A 18 -0.16 12.99 18.29
N THR A 19 1.16 12.88 18.23
CA THR A 19 2.05 14.03 18.02
C THR A 19 1.78 14.68 16.65
N LEU A 20 1.71 13.86 15.60
CA LEU A 20 1.41 14.32 14.24
C LEU A 20 0.03 14.98 14.17
N LYS A 21 -0.99 14.33 14.74
CA LYS A 21 -2.37 14.83 14.77
C LYS A 21 -2.42 16.25 15.36
N LYS A 22 -1.80 16.45 16.53
CA LYS A 22 -1.74 17.76 17.19
C LYS A 22 -1.08 18.80 16.29
N LYS A 23 0.08 18.47 15.72
CA LYS A 23 0.83 19.40 14.86
C LYS A 23 0.08 19.76 13.56
N CYS A 24 -0.64 18.81 12.96
CA CYS A 24 -1.48 19.08 11.78
C CYS A 24 -2.64 20.00 12.14
N ILE A 25 -3.27 19.83 13.31
CA ILE A 25 -4.32 20.73 13.81
C ILE A 25 -3.74 22.13 14.06
N ASP A 26 -2.56 22.24 14.65
CA ASP A 26 -1.89 23.53 14.93
C ASP A 26 -1.58 24.34 13.66
N ILE A 27 -1.38 23.68 12.51
CA ILE A 27 -1.24 24.35 11.20
C ILE A 27 -2.56 24.58 10.46
N GLY A 28 -3.70 24.32 11.11
CA GLY A 28 -5.04 24.59 10.58
C GLY A 28 -5.66 23.46 9.76
N TRP A 29 -5.15 22.23 9.84
CA TRP A 29 -5.78 21.07 9.23
C TRP A 29 -6.86 20.49 10.14
N GLU A 30 -7.90 19.88 9.55
CA GLU A 30 -9.02 19.26 10.26
C GLU A 30 -8.85 17.74 10.28
N TYR A 31 -8.92 17.13 11.48
CA TYR A 31 -8.98 15.68 11.60
C TYR A 31 -10.41 15.19 11.27
N ASN A 32 -10.52 14.32 10.26
CA ASN A 32 -11.81 13.83 9.79
C ASN A 32 -11.65 12.46 9.08
N ASP A 33 -12.11 11.40 9.72
CA ASP A 33 -11.94 10.04 9.19
C ASP A 33 -12.79 9.76 7.94
N GLU A 34 -13.96 10.40 7.82
CA GLU A 34 -14.88 10.13 6.71
C GLU A 34 -14.56 10.93 5.44
N LYS A 35 -14.06 12.16 5.61
CA LYS A 35 -13.86 13.12 4.50
C LYS A 35 -12.41 13.55 4.36
N SER A 36 -11.48 12.72 4.80
CA SER A 36 -10.05 12.99 4.68
C SER A 36 -9.62 13.05 3.21
N GLU A 37 -8.69 13.95 2.94
CA GLU A 37 -8.01 14.14 1.65
C GLU A 37 -6.60 13.57 1.71
N VAL A 38 -6.03 13.51 2.93
CA VAL A 38 -4.72 12.94 3.20
C VAL A 38 -4.83 11.90 4.31
N ILE A 39 -4.26 10.73 4.10
CA ILE A 39 -4.16 9.66 5.09
C ILE A 39 -2.71 9.49 5.50
N PHE A 40 -2.43 9.71 6.77
CA PHE A 40 -1.12 9.38 7.33
C PHE A 40 -1.10 7.94 7.80
N SER A 41 -0.14 7.17 7.30
CA SER A 41 0.15 5.82 7.76
C SER A 41 1.35 5.86 8.71
N VAL A 42 1.15 5.53 9.99
CA VAL A 42 2.19 5.57 11.02
C VAL A 42 2.56 4.16 11.46
N GLY A 43 3.67 3.64 10.94
CA GLY A 43 4.07 2.25 11.19
C GLY A 43 5.17 1.78 10.25
N GLY A 44 4.89 0.82 9.42
CA GLY A 44 5.72 0.32 8.33
C GLY A 44 4.85 0.06 7.11
N ASP A 45 5.40 -0.58 6.06
CA ASP A 45 4.68 -0.87 4.81
C ASP A 45 3.35 -1.60 5.05
N GLY A 46 3.31 -2.55 5.99
CA GLY A 46 2.07 -3.25 6.36
C GLY A 46 0.97 -2.33 6.92
N THR A 47 1.35 -1.21 7.55
CA THR A 47 0.38 -0.19 8.01
C THR A 47 -0.16 0.62 6.84
N LEU A 48 0.69 0.95 5.87
CA LEU A 48 0.26 1.61 4.64
C LEU A 48 -0.68 0.70 3.83
N LEU A 49 -0.35 -0.58 3.67
CA LEU A 49 -1.23 -1.55 3.00
C LEU A 49 -2.61 -1.61 3.67
N ARG A 50 -2.65 -1.64 5.01
CA ARG A 50 -3.92 -1.58 5.75
C ARG A 50 -4.66 -0.27 5.53
N ALA A 51 -3.96 0.87 5.50
CA ALA A 51 -4.57 2.16 5.20
C ALA A 51 -5.21 2.18 3.80
N ILE A 52 -4.51 1.68 2.78
CA ILE A 52 -5.04 1.55 1.42
C ILE A 52 -6.31 0.70 1.40
N HIS A 53 -6.30 -0.47 2.05
CA HIS A 53 -7.48 -1.33 2.15
C HIS A 53 -8.65 -0.68 2.91
N THR A 54 -8.35 0.12 3.94
CA THR A 54 -9.39 0.84 4.71
C THR A 54 -10.11 1.88 3.86
N TYR A 55 -9.40 2.50 2.92
CA TYR A 55 -9.91 3.58 2.08
C TYR A 55 -10.05 3.19 0.61
N ILE A 56 -10.20 1.89 0.33
CA ILE A 56 -10.17 1.32 -1.04
C ILE A 56 -11.18 1.96 -1.99
N ASP A 57 -12.35 2.33 -1.49
CA ASP A 57 -13.43 2.94 -2.29
C ASP A 57 -13.19 4.43 -2.60
N ARG A 58 -12.09 5.02 -2.11
CA ARG A 58 -11.80 6.45 -2.19
C ARG A 58 -10.39 6.77 -2.69
N LEU A 59 -9.69 5.80 -3.27
CA LEU A 59 -8.29 5.97 -3.68
C LEU A 59 -8.06 7.10 -4.69
N ASP A 60 -9.05 7.38 -5.53
CA ASP A 60 -9.00 8.48 -6.51
C ASP A 60 -9.10 9.88 -5.87
N GLU A 61 -9.53 9.96 -4.60
CA GLU A 61 -9.79 11.22 -3.89
C GLU A 61 -8.74 11.53 -2.82
N ILE A 62 -7.91 10.56 -2.44
CA ILE A 62 -7.04 10.65 -1.28
C ILE A 62 -5.57 10.44 -1.63
N GLN A 63 -4.72 10.99 -0.80
CA GLN A 63 -3.27 10.81 -0.87
C GLN A 63 -2.77 10.17 0.41
N PHE A 64 -1.74 9.36 0.30
CA PHE A 64 -1.10 8.72 1.45
C PHE A 64 0.26 9.33 1.72
N VAL A 65 0.59 9.48 3.02
CA VAL A 65 1.93 9.84 3.49
C VAL A 65 2.33 8.82 4.54
N ALA A 66 3.44 8.13 4.33
CA ALA A 66 3.86 7.05 5.20
C ALA A 66 5.04 7.45 6.10
N ILE A 67 4.87 7.24 7.41
CA ILE A 67 5.88 7.50 8.45
C ILE A 67 6.27 6.18 9.10
N HIS A 68 7.54 5.79 9.03
CA HIS A 68 7.97 4.58 9.69
C HIS A 68 8.36 4.81 11.15
N THR A 69 7.93 3.87 12.01
CA THR A 69 8.21 3.85 13.45
C THR A 69 9.10 2.68 13.87
N GLY A 70 9.78 2.07 12.91
CA GLY A 70 10.66 0.92 13.07
C GLY A 70 11.69 0.86 11.97
N ASN A 71 11.88 -0.31 11.36
CA ASN A 71 12.78 -0.46 10.21
C ASN A 71 12.23 0.27 8.98
N LEU A 72 13.13 0.82 8.19
CA LEU A 72 12.82 1.49 6.93
C LEU A 72 12.02 0.55 6.03
N GLY A 73 10.87 1.02 5.56
CA GLY A 73 10.04 0.36 4.56
C GLY A 73 10.38 0.79 3.14
N PHE A 74 9.70 0.17 2.17
CA PHE A 74 9.82 0.53 0.76
C PHE A 74 8.99 1.77 0.39
N PHE A 75 7.84 1.95 1.08
CA PHE A 75 6.86 3.00 0.80
C PHE A 75 6.85 4.13 1.82
N THR A 76 7.83 4.19 2.72
CA THR A 76 7.81 5.19 3.78
C THR A 76 8.60 6.43 3.39
N ASP A 77 7.97 7.61 3.53
CA ASP A 77 8.51 8.91 3.13
C ASP A 77 9.32 9.57 4.25
N TYR A 78 8.88 9.36 5.50
CA TYR A 78 9.44 10.02 6.68
C TYR A 78 9.70 9.01 7.79
N THR A 79 10.66 9.34 8.66
CA THR A 79 10.89 8.65 9.92
C THR A 79 10.03 9.28 11.03
N GLN A 80 9.87 8.55 12.14
CA GLN A 80 9.20 9.08 13.33
C GLN A 80 9.86 10.36 13.89
N ASP A 81 11.17 10.53 13.69
CA ASP A 81 11.92 11.68 14.18
C ASP A 81 11.81 12.90 13.26
N GLU A 82 11.25 12.72 12.06
CA GLU A 82 11.05 13.75 11.04
C GLU A 82 9.64 14.35 11.01
N VAL A 83 8.81 14.07 12.02
CA VAL A 83 7.43 14.59 12.07
C VAL A 83 7.39 16.14 12.01
N ASP A 84 8.36 16.81 12.58
CA ASP A 84 8.46 18.29 12.48
C ASP A 84 8.80 18.77 11.07
N HIS A 85 9.69 18.03 10.38
CA HIS A 85 10.05 18.30 9.01
C HIS A 85 8.86 18.04 8.07
N LEU A 86 8.16 16.91 8.24
CA LEU A 86 6.93 16.62 7.52
C LEU A 86 5.90 17.75 7.65
N VAL A 87 5.61 18.21 8.88
CA VAL A 87 4.64 19.29 9.11
C VAL A 87 5.09 20.61 8.49
N TYR A 88 6.40 20.90 8.52
CA TYR A 88 6.98 22.03 7.81
C TYR A 88 6.76 21.94 6.30
N ASP A 89 7.03 20.76 5.69
CA ASP A 89 6.84 20.51 4.27
C ASP A 89 5.37 20.66 3.86
N LEU A 90 4.44 20.07 4.62
CA LEU A 90 3.00 20.18 4.37
C LEU A 90 2.50 21.63 4.37
N LYS A 91 3.18 22.50 5.11
CA LYS A 91 2.80 23.91 5.22
C LYS A 91 3.42 24.80 4.14
N HIS A 92 4.63 24.49 3.69
CA HIS A 92 5.46 25.41 2.91
C HIS A 92 5.80 24.90 1.50
N ASN A 93 5.74 23.59 1.28
CA ASN A 93 6.13 22.96 0.05
C ASN A 93 4.93 22.34 -0.69
N GLN A 94 5.05 22.20 -2.00
CA GLN A 94 4.14 21.36 -2.76
C GLN A 94 4.72 19.94 -2.81
N PRO A 95 3.99 18.90 -2.35
CA PRO A 95 4.47 17.55 -2.39
C PRO A 95 4.62 17.06 -3.83
N LYS A 96 5.64 16.26 -4.09
CA LYS A 96 5.70 15.42 -5.28
C LYS A 96 4.81 14.21 -5.03
N ILE A 97 3.83 14.00 -5.89
CA ILE A 97 2.93 12.84 -5.81
C ILE A 97 3.50 11.74 -6.70
N GLU A 98 3.62 10.55 -6.15
CA GLU A 98 3.94 9.33 -6.89
C GLU A 98 2.68 8.46 -6.99
N GLU A 99 2.42 7.93 -8.18
CA GLU A 99 1.28 7.08 -8.45
C GLU A 99 1.73 5.63 -8.54
N PHE A 100 1.01 4.75 -7.86
CA PHE A 100 1.26 3.30 -7.87
C PHE A 100 0.04 2.59 -8.45
N ASN A 101 0.29 1.66 -9.37
CA ASN A 101 -0.75 0.79 -9.89
C ASN A 101 -1.11 -0.29 -8.85
N LEU A 102 -2.40 -0.60 -8.77
CA LEU A 102 -2.91 -1.74 -8.02
C LEU A 102 -3.26 -2.89 -8.95
N LEU A 103 -3.09 -4.11 -8.48
CA LEU A 103 -3.74 -5.27 -9.08
C LEU A 103 -5.18 -5.34 -8.59
N GLN A 104 -6.11 -5.53 -9.51
CA GLN A 104 -7.47 -5.94 -9.22
C GLN A 104 -7.61 -7.44 -9.49
N MET A 105 -8.20 -8.15 -8.55
CA MET A 105 -8.55 -9.55 -8.69
C MET A 105 -10.04 -9.75 -8.49
N ASP A 106 -10.72 -10.17 -9.53
CA ASP A 106 -12.14 -10.50 -9.48
C ASP A 106 -12.33 -11.99 -9.22
N LEU A 107 -13.19 -12.32 -8.26
CA LEU A 107 -13.57 -13.67 -7.87
C LEU A 107 -15.06 -13.89 -8.17
N PRO A 108 -15.43 -14.23 -9.41
CA PRO A 108 -16.84 -14.31 -9.83
C PRO A 108 -17.65 -15.34 -9.02
N GLN A 109 -16.99 -16.42 -8.54
CA GLN A 109 -17.65 -17.51 -7.81
C GLN A 109 -18.22 -17.06 -6.46
N VAL A 110 -17.61 -16.03 -5.84
CA VAL A 110 -18.03 -15.46 -4.54
C VAL A 110 -18.52 -14.02 -4.66
N ASN A 111 -18.50 -13.46 -5.88
CA ASN A 111 -18.87 -12.09 -6.18
C ASN A 111 -18.06 -11.07 -5.35
N GLU A 112 -16.74 -11.28 -5.30
CA GLU A 112 -15.80 -10.41 -4.59
C GLU A 112 -14.75 -9.85 -5.55
N THR A 113 -14.33 -8.61 -5.29
CA THR A 113 -13.19 -7.95 -5.93
C THR A 113 -12.19 -7.57 -4.86
N LEU A 114 -10.94 -7.96 -5.04
CA LEU A 114 -9.84 -7.65 -4.14
C LEU A 114 -8.80 -6.77 -4.85
N TYR A 115 -8.07 -5.98 -4.08
CA TYR A 115 -7.00 -5.12 -4.61
C TYR A 115 -5.69 -5.38 -3.87
N ALA A 116 -4.58 -5.28 -4.59
CA ALA A 116 -3.26 -5.46 -4.01
C ALA A 116 -2.26 -4.42 -4.55
N LEU A 117 -1.50 -3.79 -3.65
CA LEU A 117 -0.39 -2.90 -4.01
C LEU A 117 0.85 -3.71 -4.41
N ASN A 118 1.11 -4.83 -3.75
CA ASN A 118 2.29 -5.66 -4.00
C ASN A 118 1.99 -6.82 -4.95
N GLU A 119 1.25 -7.82 -4.49
CA GLU A 119 0.96 -9.02 -5.28
C GLU A 119 -0.35 -9.67 -4.87
N VAL A 120 -0.88 -10.45 -5.78
CA VAL A 120 -1.94 -11.44 -5.56
C VAL A 120 -1.34 -12.83 -5.67
N ARG A 121 -1.67 -13.72 -4.72
CA ARG A 121 -1.21 -15.11 -4.72
C ARG A 121 -2.39 -16.07 -4.66
N ILE A 122 -2.32 -17.12 -5.49
CA ILE A 122 -3.21 -18.27 -5.44
C ILE A 122 -2.35 -19.44 -5.01
N GLU A 123 -2.57 -19.96 -3.81
CA GLU A 123 -1.71 -20.98 -3.20
C GLU A 123 -2.51 -22.14 -2.63
N SER A 124 -1.93 -23.34 -2.66
CA SER A 124 -2.42 -24.49 -1.91
C SER A 124 -1.38 -24.96 -0.90
N LEU A 125 -1.79 -25.05 0.36
CA LEU A 125 -0.92 -25.50 1.45
C LEU A 125 -0.77 -27.05 1.51
N ALA A 126 -1.65 -27.80 0.86
CA ALA A 126 -1.74 -29.25 1.06
C ALA A 126 -1.64 -30.08 -0.22
N LYS A 127 -1.93 -29.51 -1.36
CA LYS A 127 -2.00 -30.24 -2.65
C LYS A 127 -1.34 -29.45 -3.76
N THR A 128 -0.81 -30.16 -4.74
CA THR A 128 -0.39 -29.55 -6.00
C THR A 128 -1.62 -28.99 -6.71
N LEU A 129 -1.52 -27.73 -7.14
CA LEU A 129 -2.50 -27.09 -8.01
C LEU A 129 -2.17 -27.35 -9.48
N VAL A 130 -3.19 -27.48 -10.29
CA VAL A 130 -3.11 -27.36 -11.74
C VAL A 130 -3.92 -26.13 -12.11
N LEU A 131 -3.28 -25.16 -12.76
CA LEU A 131 -3.85 -23.87 -13.11
C LEU A 131 -3.70 -23.66 -14.62
N ASP A 132 -4.81 -23.42 -15.29
CA ASP A 132 -4.78 -22.92 -16.67
C ASP A 132 -4.70 -21.41 -16.65
N ILE A 133 -3.67 -20.87 -17.28
CA ILE A 133 -3.36 -19.45 -17.32
C ILE A 133 -3.71 -18.93 -18.71
N SER A 134 -4.48 -17.86 -18.76
CA SER A 134 -4.76 -17.09 -19.98
C SER A 134 -4.28 -15.66 -19.81
N ILE A 135 -3.79 -15.05 -20.89
CA ILE A 135 -3.40 -13.63 -20.96
C ILE A 135 -4.20 -13.03 -22.10
N ASP A 136 -4.89 -11.93 -21.83
CA ASP A 136 -5.77 -11.25 -22.81
C ASP A 136 -6.78 -12.20 -23.49
N ASP A 137 -7.41 -13.06 -22.66
CA ASP A 137 -8.37 -14.10 -23.04
C ASP A 137 -7.78 -15.26 -23.92
N GLU A 138 -6.48 -15.24 -24.21
CA GLU A 138 -5.81 -16.32 -24.93
C GLU A 138 -5.12 -17.27 -23.94
N PHE A 139 -5.30 -18.59 -24.13
CA PHE A 139 -4.63 -19.61 -23.35
C PHE A 139 -3.11 -19.46 -23.51
N PHE A 140 -2.41 -19.35 -22.38
CA PHE A 140 -0.96 -19.23 -22.34
C PHE A 140 -0.29 -20.56 -21.99
N GLU A 141 -0.61 -21.12 -20.80
CA GLU A 141 -0.06 -22.39 -20.35
C GLU A 141 -0.89 -23.04 -19.23
N SER A 142 -0.69 -24.36 -19.03
CA SER A 142 -1.11 -25.07 -17.83
C SER A 142 0.08 -25.20 -16.88
N SER A 143 0.01 -24.58 -15.72
CA SER A 143 1.05 -24.63 -14.69
C SER A 143 0.68 -25.64 -13.60
N GLN A 144 1.66 -26.43 -13.14
CA GLN A 144 1.50 -27.37 -12.05
C GLN A 144 2.49 -27.05 -10.92
N GLY A 145 1.98 -26.74 -9.72
CA GLY A 145 2.83 -26.36 -8.60
C GLY A 145 2.07 -26.06 -7.33
N SER A 146 2.70 -25.34 -6.42
CA SER A 146 2.07 -24.89 -5.16
C SER A 146 1.15 -23.70 -5.35
N GLY A 147 1.27 -22.98 -6.46
CA GLY A 147 0.47 -21.79 -6.74
C GLY A 147 1.09 -20.87 -7.78
N ILE A 148 0.49 -19.69 -7.92
CA ILE A 148 0.94 -18.60 -8.78
C ILE A 148 0.99 -17.28 -7.99
N CYS A 149 1.94 -16.42 -8.34
CA CYS A 149 2.07 -15.06 -7.82
C CYS A 149 2.04 -14.09 -9.00
N VAL A 150 1.11 -13.14 -8.96
CA VAL A 150 1.03 -12.01 -9.89
C VAL A 150 1.38 -10.75 -9.12
N SER A 151 2.36 -10.01 -9.60
CA SER A 151 2.95 -8.88 -8.86
C SER A 151 2.83 -7.59 -9.65
N THR A 152 2.61 -6.47 -8.95
CA THR A 152 2.81 -5.14 -9.50
C THR A 152 4.30 -4.85 -9.66
N GLN A 153 4.64 -3.73 -10.30
CA GLN A 153 6.02 -3.25 -10.38
C GLN A 153 6.61 -3.01 -8.97
N SER A 154 5.85 -2.32 -8.09
CA SER A 154 6.27 -2.07 -6.71
C SER A 154 6.39 -3.36 -5.89
N GLY A 155 5.49 -4.31 -6.09
CA GLY A 155 5.51 -5.63 -5.46
C GLY A 155 6.62 -6.55 -5.96
N SER A 156 7.27 -6.22 -7.09
CA SER A 156 8.32 -7.08 -7.67
C SER A 156 9.48 -7.34 -6.71
N THR A 157 9.74 -6.42 -5.77
CA THR A 157 10.77 -6.56 -4.74
C THR A 157 10.31 -7.29 -3.47
N ALA A 158 9.01 -7.56 -3.34
CA ALA A 158 8.39 -8.23 -2.19
C ALA A 158 8.43 -9.77 -2.33
N VAL A 159 7.30 -10.47 -2.21
CA VAL A 159 7.25 -11.95 -2.31
C VAL A 159 7.67 -12.45 -3.68
N ASN A 160 7.37 -11.73 -4.76
CA ASN A 160 7.82 -12.05 -6.10
C ASN A 160 9.33 -12.31 -6.15
N ARG A 161 10.14 -11.45 -5.52
CA ARG A 161 11.61 -11.63 -5.44
C ARG A 161 11.99 -12.91 -4.67
N ALA A 162 11.28 -13.21 -3.58
CA ALA A 162 11.51 -14.43 -2.80
C ALA A 162 11.21 -15.71 -3.62
N LEU A 163 10.25 -15.61 -4.53
CA LEU A 163 9.89 -16.69 -5.47
C LEU A 163 10.81 -16.73 -6.71
N LYS A 164 11.86 -15.91 -6.78
CA LYS A 164 12.77 -15.79 -7.92
C LYS A 164 12.17 -15.13 -9.16
N GLY A 165 11.07 -14.40 -9.01
CA GLY A 165 10.51 -13.55 -10.06
C GLY A 165 11.43 -12.37 -10.40
N ALA A 166 11.23 -11.79 -11.57
CA ALA A 166 11.97 -10.62 -12.00
C ALA A 166 11.69 -9.41 -11.10
N VAL A 167 12.73 -8.64 -10.80
CA VAL A 167 12.57 -7.32 -10.19
C VAL A 167 12.39 -6.30 -11.32
N VAL A 168 11.35 -5.50 -11.21
CA VAL A 168 10.93 -4.55 -12.23
C VAL A 168 11.12 -3.13 -11.69
N ASP A 169 11.62 -2.23 -12.54
CA ASP A 169 11.69 -0.81 -12.19
C ASP A 169 10.25 -0.24 -12.06
N PRO A 170 9.93 0.46 -10.96
CA PRO A 170 8.58 1.01 -10.74
C PRO A 170 8.09 1.96 -11.84
N GLY A 171 9.00 2.58 -12.60
CA GLY A 171 8.66 3.45 -13.72
C GLY A 171 8.25 2.73 -15.02
N LEU A 172 8.44 1.40 -15.09
CA LEU A 172 8.05 0.61 -16.25
C LEU A 172 6.56 0.22 -16.14
N LYS A 173 5.81 0.42 -17.21
CA LYS A 173 4.42 -0.04 -17.32
C LYS A 173 4.42 -1.49 -17.84
N VAL A 174 4.58 -2.44 -16.94
CA VAL A 174 4.53 -3.88 -17.24
C VAL A 174 3.72 -4.60 -16.16
N LEU A 175 3.13 -5.73 -16.52
CA LEU A 175 2.55 -6.72 -15.62
C LEU A 175 3.43 -7.94 -15.63
#